data_3e4d39c2d0a2ae5ef69f47b7f927918d
#
_entry.id   3e4d39c2d0a2ae5ef69f47b7f927918d
#
_cell.length_a   1.000
_cell.length_b   1.000
_cell.length_c   1.000
_cell.angle_alpha   90.00
_cell.angle_beta   90.00
_cell.angle_gamma   90.00
#
_symmetry.space_group_name_H-M   'P 1'
#
loop_
_entity.id
_entity.type
_entity.pdbx_description
1 polymer ?
#
loop_
_entity_poly.entity_id
_entity_poly.type
_entity_poly.pdbx_seq_one_letter_code
_entity_poly.pdbx_strand_id
1 'polypeptide(L)'
;MSLEQLRTGCVIRFPYLWVRQAERGETEGRKSRPVAVGVRIIRPKGEDVLVLFPITSQPPSPDRFAAEIPETEKRRARLDVTLRLWIILDEYNQDTIGRSFYLEPEPPIGRFSKAFFLPLMKEFIARRAGTRGVNRRR
;
A
#
# COMPACT_ATOMS: atom_id res chain seq x y z
N MET A 1 -15.62 1.68 10.71
CA MET A 1 -14.30 1.01 10.85
C MET A 1 -13.52 1.64 11.98
N SER A 2 -12.85 0.83 12.76
CA SER A 2 -11.84 1.35 13.68
C SER A 2 -10.52 1.51 12.92
N LEU A 3 -9.91 2.69 13.00
CA LEU A 3 -8.59 2.94 12.39
C LEU A 3 -7.50 2.07 13.01
N GLU A 4 -7.75 1.53 14.21
CA GLU A 4 -6.83 0.61 14.87
C GLU A 4 -6.68 -0.72 14.15
N GLN A 5 -7.63 -1.04 13.26
CA GLN A 5 -7.57 -2.25 12.43
C GLN A 5 -6.60 -2.15 11.25
N LEU A 6 -6.09 -0.94 10.97
CA LEU A 6 -5.13 -0.73 9.87
C LEU A 6 -3.73 -1.13 10.32
N ARG A 7 -3.41 -2.41 10.11
CA ARG A 7 -2.14 -3.01 10.52
C ARG A 7 -1.33 -3.46 9.32
N THR A 8 -0.03 -3.64 9.54
CA THR A 8 0.88 -4.18 8.53
C THR A 8 0.33 -5.45 7.88
N GLY A 9 0.26 -5.46 6.58
CA GLY A 9 -0.28 -6.58 5.81
C GLY A 9 -1.76 -6.49 5.50
N CYS A 10 -2.51 -5.54 6.11
CA CYS A 10 -3.89 -5.28 5.71
C CYS A 10 -3.96 -4.80 4.28
N VAL A 11 -5.04 -5.18 3.59
CA VAL A 11 -5.38 -4.66 2.27
C VAL A 11 -6.60 -3.76 2.43
N ILE A 12 -6.51 -2.54 1.94
CA ILE A 12 -7.58 -1.56 1.99
C ILE A 12 -7.80 -0.96 0.59
N ARG A 13 -8.93 -0.30 0.40
CA ARG A 13 -9.15 0.51 -0.80
C ARG A 13 -8.65 1.93 -0.56
N PHE A 14 -7.94 2.44 -1.57
CA PHE A 14 -7.34 3.76 -1.47
C PHE A 14 -7.16 4.35 -2.88
N PRO A 15 -7.43 5.65 -3.08
CA PRO A 15 -7.19 6.30 -4.38
C PRO A 15 -5.70 6.57 -4.55
N TYR A 16 -4.94 5.52 -4.84
CA TYR A 16 -3.49 5.57 -4.92
C TYR A 16 -3.02 6.53 -6.02
N LEU A 17 -2.08 7.38 -5.68
CA LEU A 17 -1.44 8.30 -6.62
C LEU A 17 -0.05 7.77 -6.96
N TRP A 18 0.15 7.38 -8.21
CA TRP A 18 1.44 6.88 -8.67
C TRP A 18 2.47 8.00 -8.70
N VAL A 19 3.73 7.68 -8.43
CA VAL A 19 4.82 8.66 -8.46
C VAL A 19 4.85 9.39 -9.79
N ARG A 20 4.68 8.67 -10.92
CA ARG A 20 4.67 9.29 -12.25
C ARG A 20 3.53 10.31 -12.42
N GLN A 21 2.38 10.08 -11.77
CA GLN A 21 1.25 11.02 -11.80
C GLN A 21 1.53 12.24 -10.94
N ALA A 22 2.09 12.03 -9.75
CA ALA A 22 2.47 13.13 -8.85
C ALA A 22 3.53 14.04 -9.49
N GLU A 23 4.47 13.46 -10.21
CA GLU A 23 5.49 14.23 -10.94
C GLU A 23 4.91 15.07 -12.06
N ARG A 24 3.74 14.71 -12.58
CA ARG A 24 3.02 15.51 -13.57
C ARG A 24 2.12 16.57 -12.95
N GLY A 25 2.15 16.74 -11.63
CA GLY A 25 1.34 17.72 -10.92
C GLY A 25 -0.04 17.22 -10.48
N GLU A 26 -0.37 15.95 -10.68
CA GLU A 26 -1.61 15.39 -10.18
C GLU A 26 -1.57 15.30 -8.66
N THR A 27 -2.69 15.57 -8.02
CA THR A 27 -2.84 15.54 -6.57
C THR A 27 -3.87 14.51 -6.09
N GLU A 28 -4.72 14.04 -7.00
CA GLU A 28 -5.76 13.07 -6.70
C GLU A 28 -5.49 11.75 -7.42
N GLY A 29 -5.71 10.64 -6.74
CA GLY A 29 -5.69 9.34 -7.40
C GLY A 29 -6.88 9.21 -8.35
N ARG A 30 -6.66 8.60 -9.51
CA ARG A 30 -7.68 8.49 -10.55
C ARG A 30 -8.83 7.59 -10.16
N LYS A 31 -8.55 6.53 -9.40
CA LYS A 31 -9.57 5.58 -8.93
C LYS A 31 -9.11 4.88 -7.68
N SER A 32 -10.07 4.43 -6.89
CA SER A 32 -9.79 3.57 -5.73
C SER A 32 -9.31 2.20 -6.21
N ARG A 33 -8.29 1.69 -5.55
CA ARG A 33 -7.72 0.36 -5.83
C ARG A 33 -7.25 -0.30 -4.55
N PRO A 34 -7.07 -1.62 -4.54
CA PRO A 34 -6.47 -2.28 -3.39
C PRO A 34 -5.04 -1.79 -3.19
N VAL A 35 -4.69 -1.50 -1.94
CA VAL A 35 -3.32 -1.21 -1.53
C VAL A 35 -3.00 -2.00 -0.29
N ALA A 36 -1.72 -2.33 -0.09
CA ALA A 36 -1.26 -3.00 1.11
C ALA A 36 -0.75 -1.98 2.12
N VAL A 37 -1.20 -2.08 3.37
CA VAL A 37 -0.63 -1.29 4.46
C VAL A 37 0.73 -1.90 4.82
N GLY A 38 1.81 -1.20 4.47
CA GLY A 38 3.15 -1.71 4.68
C GLY A 38 3.62 -1.49 6.10
N VAL A 39 3.60 -0.24 6.53
CA VAL A 39 4.10 0.17 7.83
C VAL A 39 3.14 1.18 8.43
N ARG A 40 2.91 1.06 9.74
CA ARG A 40 2.22 2.08 10.53
C ARG A 40 3.25 2.70 11.46
N ILE A 41 3.53 3.98 11.24
CA ILE A 41 4.49 4.71 12.06
C ILE A 41 3.72 5.40 13.19
N ILE A 42 3.97 4.96 14.42
CA ILE A 42 3.32 5.50 15.60
C ILE A 42 4.09 6.73 16.06
N ARG A 43 3.38 7.83 16.23
CA ARG A 43 3.96 9.08 16.68
C ARG A 43 3.49 9.40 18.10
N PRO A 44 4.42 9.75 19.03
CA PRO A 44 4.05 10.10 20.40
C PRO A 44 3.16 11.34 20.49
N LYS A 45 3.38 12.29 19.59
CA LYS A 45 2.56 13.50 19.49
C LYS A 45 2.09 13.63 18.06
N GLY A 46 0.78 13.61 17.88
CA GLY A 46 0.16 13.66 16.57
C GLY A 46 -0.41 12.31 16.16
N GLU A 47 -0.73 12.19 14.90
CA GLU A 47 -1.43 11.03 14.36
C GLU A 47 -0.47 10.09 13.67
N ASP A 48 -0.80 8.80 13.68
CA ASP A 48 0.00 7.78 13.05
C ASP A 48 0.03 7.95 11.53
N VAL A 49 1.13 7.56 10.93
CA VAL A 49 1.34 7.61 9.49
C VAL A 49 1.31 6.20 8.93
N LEU A 50 0.60 6.01 7.82
CA LEU A 50 0.58 4.77 7.07
C LEU A 50 1.43 4.89 5.82
N VAL A 51 2.21 3.85 5.54
CA VAL A 51 2.90 3.66 4.27
C VAL A 51 2.12 2.63 3.47
N LEU A 52 1.69 3.00 2.27
CA LEU A 52 0.76 2.22 1.45
C LEU A 52 1.42 1.83 0.12
N PHE A 53 1.37 0.55 -0.21
CA PHE A 53 1.94 0.01 -1.44
C PHE A 53 0.83 -0.36 -2.41
N PRO A 54 0.94 0.01 -3.69
CA PRO A 54 -0.11 -0.29 -4.66
C PRO A 54 -0.07 -1.76 -5.08
N ILE A 55 -1.27 -2.31 -5.30
CA ILE A 55 -1.47 -3.62 -5.89
C ILE A 55 -1.99 -3.40 -7.30
N THR A 56 -1.39 -4.05 -8.28
CA THR A 56 -1.69 -3.83 -9.69
C THR A 56 -1.79 -5.15 -10.46
N SER A 57 -2.61 -5.16 -11.50
CA SER A 57 -2.67 -6.25 -12.47
C SER A 57 -1.73 -6.01 -13.65
N GLN A 58 -1.07 -4.87 -13.72
CA GLN A 58 -0.09 -4.57 -14.77
C GLN A 58 1.27 -5.15 -14.39
N PRO A 59 1.85 -6.04 -15.21
CA PRO A 59 3.17 -6.58 -14.93
C PRO A 59 4.20 -5.45 -14.80
N PRO A 60 4.97 -5.42 -13.70
CA PRO A 60 6.00 -4.41 -13.55
C PRO A 60 7.16 -4.70 -14.51
N SER A 61 7.88 -3.65 -14.91
CA SER A 61 9.10 -3.85 -15.69
C SER A 61 10.17 -4.54 -14.84
N PRO A 62 11.11 -5.28 -15.47
CA PRO A 62 12.08 -6.11 -14.73
C PRO A 62 12.99 -5.34 -13.77
N ASP A 63 13.17 -4.04 -13.98
CA ASP A 63 13.98 -3.20 -13.11
C ASP A 63 13.23 -2.68 -11.87
N ARG A 64 11.92 -2.92 -11.79
CA ARG A 64 11.13 -2.52 -10.63
C ARG A 64 11.28 -3.54 -9.50
N PHE A 65 11.30 -3.04 -8.26
CA PHE A 65 11.17 -3.92 -7.10
C PHE A 65 9.69 -4.17 -6.85
N ALA A 66 9.26 -5.39 -7.09
CA ALA A 66 7.87 -5.81 -6.95
C ALA A 66 7.82 -7.29 -6.63
N ALA A 67 6.70 -7.75 -6.08
CA ALA A 67 6.48 -9.16 -5.80
C ALA A 67 5.13 -9.58 -6.36
N GLU A 68 5.13 -10.69 -7.11
CA GLU A 68 3.87 -11.28 -7.55
C GLU A 68 3.17 -11.93 -6.36
N ILE A 69 1.86 -11.75 -6.28
CA ILE A 69 1.06 -12.25 -5.17
C ILE A 69 0.61 -13.67 -5.50
N PRO A 70 1.02 -14.69 -4.69
CA PRO A 70 0.57 -16.07 -4.90
C PRO A 70 -0.94 -16.21 -4.73
N GLU A 71 -1.52 -17.25 -5.34
CA GLU A 71 -2.95 -17.49 -5.26
C GLU A 71 -3.45 -17.59 -3.83
N THR A 72 -2.73 -18.30 -2.96
CA THR A 72 -3.10 -18.45 -1.55
C THR A 72 -3.19 -17.10 -0.85
N GLU A 73 -2.29 -16.19 -1.16
CA GLU A 73 -2.28 -14.85 -0.56
C GLU A 73 -3.38 -13.96 -1.17
N LYS A 74 -3.68 -14.11 -2.46
CA LYS A 74 -4.82 -13.42 -3.07
C LYS A 74 -6.12 -13.82 -2.38
N ARG A 75 -6.32 -15.11 -2.10
CA ARG A 75 -7.50 -15.59 -1.37
C ARG A 75 -7.56 -15.02 0.04
N ARG A 76 -6.44 -15.05 0.74
CA ARG A 76 -6.33 -14.54 2.12
C ARG A 76 -6.65 -13.05 2.19
N ALA A 77 -6.16 -12.29 1.24
CA ALA A 77 -6.37 -10.85 1.16
C ALA A 77 -7.67 -10.46 0.45
N ARG A 78 -8.44 -11.46 0.00
CA ARG A 78 -9.71 -11.28 -0.74
C ARG A 78 -9.55 -10.47 -2.01
N LEU A 79 -8.45 -10.72 -2.71
CA LEU A 79 -8.19 -10.15 -4.03
C LEU A 79 -8.71 -11.06 -5.13
N ASP A 80 -8.80 -10.53 -6.34
CA ASP A 80 -9.27 -11.29 -7.49
C ASP A 80 -8.27 -12.38 -7.86
N VAL A 81 -8.66 -13.64 -7.65
CA VAL A 81 -7.79 -14.80 -7.92
C VAL A 81 -7.67 -15.11 -9.41
N THR A 82 -8.52 -14.54 -10.25
CA THR A 82 -8.47 -14.76 -11.70
C THR A 82 -7.42 -13.89 -12.39
N LEU A 83 -6.92 -12.88 -11.70
CA LEU A 83 -5.92 -11.96 -12.23
C LEU A 83 -4.55 -12.26 -11.63
N ARG A 84 -3.51 -12.06 -12.44
CA ARG A 84 -2.16 -11.95 -11.88
C ARG A 84 -2.06 -10.57 -11.23
N LEU A 85 -1.54 -10.54 -10.01
CA LEU A 85 -1.43 -9.31 -9.24
C LEU A 85 -0.04 -9.20 -8.64
N TRP A 86 0.46 -7.98 -8.55
CA TRP A 86 1.77 -7.65 -7.96
C TRP A 86 1.63 -6.56 -6.93
N ILE A 87 2.46 -6.61 -5.90
CA ILE A 87 2.68 -5.49 -4.99
C ILE A 87 3.91 -4.76 -5.50
N ILE A 88 3.80 -3.46 -5.74
CA ILE A 88 4.94 -2.63 -6.12
C ILE A 88 5.56 -2.07 -4.84
N LEU A 89 6.86 -2.25 -4.67
CA LEU A 89 7.55 -1.98 -3.41
C LEU A 89 8.65 -0.92 -3.53
N ASP A 90 8.86 -0.35 -4.71
CA ASP A 90 9.83 0.72 -4.93
C ASP A 90 9.19 2.10 -5.02
N GLU A 91 7.89 2.17 -4.75
CA GLU A 91 7.18 3.42 -4.52
C GLU A 91 6.07 3.19 -3.52
N TYR A 92 5.59 4.25 -2.88
CA TYR A 92 4.50 4.16 -1.91
C TYR A 92 3.75 5.49 -1.82
N ASN A 93 2.53 5.43 -1.30
CA ASN A 93 1.84 6.62 -0.80
C ASN A 93 1.96 6.63 0.73
N GLN A 94 1.99 7.83 1.29
CA GLN A 94 2.03 8.05 2.73
C GLN A 94 0.85 8.91 3.11
N ASP A 95 0.12 8.52 4.15
CA ASP A 95 -1.02 9.29 4.63
C ASP A 95 -1.12 9.23 6.15
N THR A 96 -1.80 10.19 6.73
CA THR A 96 -1.93 10.35 8.17
C THR A 96 -3.30 9.91 8.63
N ILE A 97 -3.36 8.97 9.57
CA ILE A 97 -4.63 8.51 10.15
C ILE A 97 -5.27 9.68 10.90
N GLY A 98 -6.57 9.85 10.70
CA GLY A 98 -7.35 10.89 11.36
C GLY A 98 -7.35 12.23 10.62
N ARG A 99 -6.42 12.44 9.70
CA ARG A 99 -6.34 13.64 8.86
C ARG A 99 -6.43 13.35 7.38
N SER A 100 -6.54 12.07 7.04
CA SER A 100 -6.62 11.68 5.64
C SER A 100 -7.99 12.00 5.08
N PHE A 101 -7.98 12.66 3.94
CA PHE A 101 -9.17 12.86 3.13
C PHE A 101 -9.53 11.55 2.39
N TYR A 102 -8.56 10.66 2.20
CA TYR A 102 -8.66 9.51 1.31
C TYR A 102 -8.89 8.18 2.01
N LEU A 103 -8.61 8.08 3.31
CA LEU A 103 -8.83 6.84 4.05
C LEU A 103 -10.32 6.67 4.31
N GLU A 104 -10.90 5.64 3.70
CA GLU A 104 -12.32 5.37 3.81
C GLU A 104 -12.63 4.72 5.16
N PRO A 105 -13.80 5.02 5.77
CA PRO A 105 -14.20 4.45 7.05
C PRO A 105 -14.75 3.03 6.90
N GLU A 106 -14.13 2.21 6.07
CA GLU A 106 -14.54 0.84 5.81
C GLU A 106 -13.55 -0.15 6.40
N PRO A 107 -14.00 -1.35 6.78
CA PRO A 107 -13.09 -2.38 7.25
C PRO A 107 -12.07 -2.75 6.16
N PRO A 108 -10.88 -3.27 6.54
CA PRO A 108 -9.95 -3.80 5.57
C PRO A 108 -10.62 -4.87 4.70
N ILE A 109 -10.24 -4.93 3.43
CA ILE A 109 -10.72 -5.96 2.50
C ILE A 109 -10.27 -7.34 2.98
N GLY A 110 -9.02 -7.45 3.40
CA GLY A 110 -8.41 -8.69 3.86
C GLY A 110 -7.00 -8.43 4.37
N ARG A 111 -6.21 -9.49 4.46
CA ARG A 111 -4.87 -9.40 5.04
C ARG A 111 -3.96 -10.47 4.44
N PHE A 112 -2.73 -10.10 4.13
CA PHE A 112 -1.68 -11.04 3.80
C PHE A 112 -1.16 -11.77 5.05
N SER A 113 -0.63 -12.97 4.85
CA SER A 113 0.05 -13.67 5.92
C SER A 113 1.37 -12.98 6.28
N LYS A 114 1.80 -13.16 7.52
CA LYS A 114 3.12 -12.66 7.96
C LYS A 114 4.25 -13.34 7.18
N ALA A 115 4.11 -14.63 6.89
CA ALA A 115 5.12 -15.39 6.16
C ALA A 115 5.38 -14.82 4.77
N PHE A 116 4.35 -14.31 4.11
CA PHE A 116 4.49 -13.67 2.81
C PHE A 116 4.97 -12.22 2.94
N PHE A 117 4.36 -11.46 3.82
CA PHE A 117 4.48 -10.01 3.82
C PHE A 117 5.71 -9.48 4.57
N LEU A 118 6.08 -10.08 5.70
CA LEU A 118 7.20 -9.57 6.49
C LEU A 118 8.55 -9.61 5.75
N PRO A 119 8.89 -10.66 4.98
CA PRO A 119 10.11 -10.62 4.18
C PRO A 119 10.13 -9.47 3.18
N LEU A 120 8.97 -9.13 2.59
CA LEU A 120 8.86 -8.00 1.68
C LEU A 120 9.14 -6.68 2.40
N MET A 121 8.66 -6.55 3.63
CA MET A 121 8.91 -5.34 4.42
C MET A 121 10.37 -5.21 4.81
N LYS A 122 11.05 -6.32 5.13
CA LYS A 122 12.49 -6.30 5.39
C LYS A 122 13.26 -5.82 4.17
N GLU A 123 12.91 -6.30 2.98
CA GLU A 123 13.53 -5.86 1.73
C GLU A 123 13.24 -4.39 1.44
N PHE A 124 12.01 -3.94 1.68
CA PHE A 124 11.66 -2.53 1.53
C PHE A 124 12.54 -1.64 2.41
N ILE A 125 12.69 -2.01 3.68
CA ILE A 125 13.51 -1.24 4.63
C ILE A 125 14.96 -1.20 4.15
N ALA A 126 15.50 -2.33 3.69
CA ALA A 126 16.85 -2.41 3.18
C ALA A 126 17.06 -1.54 1.92
N ARG A 127 16.02 -1.36 1.11
CA ARG A 127 16.08 -0.61 -0.16
C ARG A 127 15.50 0.79 -0.07
N ARG A 128 15.10 1.25 1.12
CA ARG A 128 14.33 2.50 1.27
C ARG A 128 15.00 3.74 0.67
N ALA A 129 16.33 3.76 0.61
CA ALA A 129 17.06 4.89 0.03
C ALA A 129 16.77 5.10 -1.46
N GLY A 130 16.40 4.03 -2.19
CA GLY A 130 16.02 4.11 -3.59
C GLY A 130 14.51 4.12 -3.81
N THR A 131 13.72 4.22 -2.74
CA THR A 131 12.26 4.17 -2.82
C THR A 131 11.68 5.58 -2.82
N ARG A 132 10.64 5.80 -3.60
CA ARG A 132 10.01 7.11 -3.75
C ARG A 132 8.61 7.09 -3.16
N GLY A 133 8.29 8.11 -2.36
CA GLY A 133 7.01 8.23 -1.70
C GLY A 133 6.24 9.48 -2.10
N VAL A 134 4.91 9.38 -2.10
CA VAL A 134 4.01 10.50 -2.31
C VAL A 134 3.24 10.72 -1.01
N ASN A 135 3.34 11.94 -0.46
CA ASN A 135 2.60 12.30 0.74
C ASN A 135 1.20 12.75 0.35
N ARG A 136 0.20 12.04 0.83
CA ARG A 136 -1.21 12.28 0.53
C ARG A 136 -1.93 13.09 1.61
N ARG A 137 -1.22 13.49 2.65
CA ARG A 137 -1.77 14.32 3.71
C ARG A 137 -2.23 15.67 3.16
N ARG A 138 -3.42 16.07 3.56
CA ARG A 138 -3.96 17.40 3.31
C ARG A 138 -3.97 18.26 4.55
#